data_d1b090b01c8d43f3e4e89b0df2fa7ae4
#
_entry.id   d1b090b01c8d43f3e4e89b0df2fa7ae4
#
_cell.length_a   1.000
_cell.length_b   1.000
_cell.length_c   1.000
_cell.angle_alpha   90.00
_cell.angle_beta   90.00
_cell.angle_gamma   90.00
#
_symmetry.space_group_name_H-M   'P 1'
#
loop_
_entity.id
_entity.type
_entity.pdbx_description
1 polymer ?
#
loop_
_entity_poly.entity_id
_entity_poly.type
_entity_poly.pdbx_seq_one_letter_code
_entity_poly.pdbx_strand_id
1 'polypeptide(L)'
;MRWLMVAAFALCSQAALAQTAAPGDALLYIISPNDGQRITGPFWVQFGLRNMGVTRAGDTAANVGHHHLLVNADAKDLDANAPIPTDRRHLHFGGGQTETRLDLPPGKHTLQLVLGDAEHKIFEPAVISQKVTITVVDPKTPRRPKARRKPARSR
;
A
#
# COMPACT_ATOMS: atom_id res chain seq x y z
N MET A 1 -9.17 -28.42 62.61
CA MET A 1 -9.91 -28.16 61.34
C MET A 1 -9.05 -27.24 60.48
N ARG A 2 -8.40 -27.79 59.40
CA ARG A 2 -7.52 -27.02 58.49
C ARG A 2 -8.33 -26.75 57.24
N TRP A 3 -8.61 -25.47 56.98
CA TRP A 3 -9.31 -25.02 55.77
C TRP A 3 -8.28 -24.89 54.66
N LEU A 4 -8.38 -25.74 53.64
CA LEU A 4 -7.63 -25.59 52.38
C LEU A 4 -8.36 -24.56 51.50
N MET A 5 -7.76 -23.39 51.33
CA MET A 5 -8.18 -22.45 50.32
C MET A 5 -7.64 -22.93 48.95
N VAL A 6 -8.53 -23.35 48.08
CA VAL A 6 -8.21 -23.64 46.67
C VAL A 6 -8.33 -22.32 45.92
N ALA A 7 -7.18 -21.75 45.55
CA ALA A 7 -7.14 -20.60 44.65
C ALA A 7 -7.37 -21.09 43.23
N ALA A 8 -8.54 -20.79 42.66
CA ALA A 8 -8.81 -21.02 41.23
C ALA A 8 -8.10 -19.94 40.43
N PHE A 9 -7.01 -20.30 39.71
CA PHE A 9 -6.39 -19.47 38.72
C PHE A 9 -7.27 -19.51 37.47
N ALA A 10 -8.01 -18.45 37.18
CA ALA A 10 -8.67 -18.26 35.91
C ALA A 10 -7.60 -17.92 34.84
N LEU A 11 -7.28 -18.89 33.97
CA LEU A 11 -6.52 -18.64 32.77
C LEU A 11 -7.39 -17.77 31.84
N CYS A 12 -7.12 -16.48 31.82
CA CYS A 12 -7.65 -15.58 30.80
C CYS A 12 -6.92 -15.89 29.48
N SER A 13 -7.52 -16.72 28.64
CA SER A 13 -7.04 -17.01 27.30
C SER A 13 -7.22 -15.73 26.47
N GLN A 14 -6.16 -14.97 26.25
CA GLN A 14 -6.16 -13.87 25.29
C GLN A 14 -6.17 -14.50 23.90
N ALA A 15 -7.33 -14.50 23.25
CA ALA A 15 -7.40 -14.80 21.82
C ALA A 15 -6.60 -13.70 21.09
N ALA A 16 -5.44 -14.03 20.58
CA ALA A 16 -4.75 -13.18 19.60
C ALA A 16 -5.72 -13.01 18.43
N LEU A 17 -6.11 -11.79 18.11
CA LEU A 17 -6.89 -11.48 16.91
C LEU A 17 -6.02 -11.84 15.72
N ALA A 18 -6.32 -12.97 15.08
CA ALA A 18 -5.63 -13.39 13.87
C ALA A 18 -5.85 -12.35 12.78
N GLN A 19 -4.83 -12.11 11.95
CA GLN A 19 -4.97 -11.27 10.75
C GLN A 19 -6.03 -11.85 9.82
N THR A 20 -6.69 -10.98 9.06
CA THR A 20 -7.67 -11.41 8.05
C THR A 20 -6.95 -12.15 6.92
N ALA A 21 -7.45 -13.33 6.57
CA ALA A 21 -6.86 -14.14 5.50
C ALA A 21 -7.15 -13.53 4.12
N ALA A 22 -6.14 -13.53 3.23
CA ALA A 22 -6.30 -13.18 1.83
C ALA A 22 -6.11 -14.41 0.92
N PRO A 23 -6.74 -14.43 -0.28
CA PRO A 23 -6.41 -15.43 -1.30
C PRO A 23 -4.94 -15.37 -1.68
N GLY A 24 -4.28 -16.52 -1.81
CA GLY A 24 -2.84 -16.60 -2.13
C GLY A 24 -2.47 -16.08 -3.52
N ASP A 25 -3.45 -15.87 -4.39
CA ASP A 25 -3.33 -15.31 -5.74
C ASP A 25 -3.84 -13.86 -5.84
N ALA A 26 -4.14 -13.21 -4.69
CA ALA A 26 -4.47 -11.80 -4.65
C ALA A 26 -3.32 -10.96 -5.19
N LEU A 27 -3.60 -10.06 -6.12
CA LEU A 27 -2.60 -9.21 -6.76
C LEU A 27 -3.00 -7.74 -6.68
N LEU A 28 -2.19 -6.96 -5.98
CA LEU A 28 -2.32 -5.51 -5.87
C LEU A 28 -1.21 -4.84 -6.71
N TYR A 29 -1.55 -3.82 -7.50
CA TYR A 29 -0.59 -3.14 -8.36
C TYR A 29 -0.98 -1.70 -8.67
N ILE A 30 -0.01 -0.86 -9.02
CA ILE A 30 -0.24 0.49 -9.54
C ILE A 30 -0.38 0.38 -11.06
N ILE A 31 -1.53 0.84 -11.60
CA ILE A 31 -1.81 0.91 -13.04
C ILE A 31 -1.04 2.09 -13.64
N SER A 32 -1.08 3.23 -12.98
CA SER A 32 -0.40 4.47 -13.36
C SER A 32 0.01 5.23 -12.09
N PRO A 33 1.18 5.86 -12.07
CA PRO A 33 2.23 5.92 -13.09
C PRO A 33 3.05 4.63 -13.19
N ASN A 34 3.81 4.48 -14.29
CA ASN A 34 4.77 3.40 -14.45
C ASN A 34 6.06 3.65 -13.65
N ASP A 35 6.77 2.57 -13.31
CA ASP A 35 8.08 2.69 -12.67
C ASP A 35 9.07 3.45 -13.57
N GLY A 36 9.88 4.33 -12.95
CA GLY A 36 10.82 5.21 -13.65
C GLY A 36 10.19 6.40 -14.37
N GLN A 37 8.86 6.59 -14.31
CA GLN A 37 8.18 7.66 -15.04
C GLN A 37 8.62 9.04 -14.57
N ARG A 38 8.81 9.97 -15.54
CA ARG A 38 9.04 11.39 -15.28
C ARG A 38 7.73 12.15 -15.49
N ILE A 39 7.34 12.95 -14.51
CA ILE A 39 6.02 13.59 -14.44
C ILE A 39 6.23 15.10 -14.21
N THR A 40 5.38 15.92 -14.80
CA THR A 40 5.37 17.37 -14.59
C THR A 40 4.03 17.77 -14.01
N GLY A 41 4.04 18.45 -12.87
CA GLY A 41 2.82 18.91 -12.18
C GLY A 41 2.01 17.76 -11.56
N PRO A 42 0.77 18.06 -11.13
CA PRO A 42 -0.12 17.06 -10.52
C PRO A 42 -0.47 15.92 -11.46
N PHE A 43 -0.61 14.71 -10.91
CA PHE A 43 -0.83 13.48 -11.69
C PHE A 43 -1.79 12.53 -10.99
N TRP A 44 -2.41 11.63 -11.78
CA TRP A 44 -3.25 10.57 -11.26
C TRP A 44 -2.44 9.34 -10.91
N VAL A 45 -2.78 8.73 -9.77
CA VAL A 45 -2.34 7.38 -9.37
C VAL A 45 -3.56 6.48 -9.42
N GLN A 46 -3.50 5.43 -10.26
CA GLN A 46 -4.59 4.48 -10.45
C GLN A 46 -4.20 3.12 -9.87
N PHE A 47 -5.13 2.49 -9.17
CA PHE A 47 -4.91 1.28 -8.40
C PHE A 47 -5.58 0.09 -9.09
N GLY A 48 -4.90 -1.05 -9.12
CA GLY A 48 -5.42 -2.30 -9.63
C GLY A 48 -5.41 -3.38 -8.56
N LEU A 49 -6.49 -4.16 -8.51
CA LEU A 49 -6.63 -5.32 -7.63
C LEU A 49 -7.22 -6.48 -8.43
N ARG A 50 -6.65 -7.69 -8.25
CA ARG A 50 -7.18 -8.92 -8.83
C ARG A 50 -7.43 -9.93 -7.74
N ASN A 51 -8.42 -10.80 -7.96
CA ASN A 51 -8.80 -11.94 -7.13
C ASN A 51 -9.26 -11.55 -5.72
N MET A 52 -9.54 -10.25 -5.52
CA MET A 52 -10.23 -9.68 -4.35
C MET A 52 -11.10 -8.50 -4.80
N GLY A 53 -12.08 -8.16 -3.99
CA GLY A 53 -12.95 -7.00 -4.19
C GLY A 53 -12.42 -5.75 -3.48
N VAL A 54 -12.68 -4.57 -4.08
CA VAL A 54 -12.49 -3.28 -3.40
C VAL A 54 -13.79 -2.93 -2.67
N THR A 55 -13.66 -2.53 -1.41
CA THR A 55 -14.82 -2.18 -0.57
C THR A 55 -14.55 -0.96 0.29
N ARG A 56 -15.53 -0.59 1.12
CA ARG A 56 -15.37 0.44 2.14
C ARG A 56 -14.62 -0.11 3.36
N ALA A 57 -13.92 0.76 4.06
CA ALA A 57 -13.40 0.46 5.39
C ALA A 57 -14.54 0.03 6.34
N GLY A 58 -14.28 -0.98 7.17
CA GLY A 58 -15.27 -1.56 8.08
C GLY A 58 -16.17 -2.65 7.46
N ASP A 59 -16.03 -2.95 6.17
CA ASP A 59 -16.74 -4.07 5.54
C ASP A 59 -16.03 -5.39 5.89
N THR A 60 -16.76 -6.32 6.49
CA THR A 60 -16.25 -7.62 6.95
C THR A 60 -16.52 -8.76 5.99
N ALA A 61 -16.99 -8.48 4.76
CA ALA A 61 -17.19 -9.51 3.75
C ALA A 61 -15.85 -10.20 3.41
N ALA A 62 -15.91 -11.48 3.05
CA ALA A 62 -14.72 -12.23 2.70
C ALA A 62 -14.10 -11.74 1.38
N ASN A 63 -12.77 -11.77 1.29
CA ASN A 63 -12.00 -11.44 0.10
C ASN A 63 -12.25 -10.01 -0.42
N VAL A 64 -12.50 -9.08 0.45
CA VAL A 64 -12.61 -7.65 0.13
C VAL A 64 -11.70 -6.81 1.04
N GLY A 65 -11.28 -5.66 0.53
CA GLY A 65 -10.45 -4.74 1.29
C GLY A 65 -10.47 -3.34 0.66
N HIS A 66 -9.78 -2.40 1.30
CA HIS A 66 -9.67 -1.03 0.79
C HIS A 66 -8.21 -0.61 0.66
N HIS A 67 -7.96 0.35 -0.23
CA HIS A 67 -6.61 0.75 -0.57
C HIS A 67 -6.01 1.71 0.44
N HIS A 68 -4.72 1.51 0.71
CA HIS A 68 -3.81 2.50 1.27
C HIS A 68 -2.68 2.76 0.29
N LEU A 69 -2.26 4.02 0.13
CA LEU A 69 -1.13 4.39 -0.72
C LEU A 69 -0.02 4.99 0.14
N LEU A 70 1.12 4.36 0.12
CA LEU A 70 2.33 4.82 0.75
C LEU A 70 3.10 5.73 -0.21
N VAL A 71 3.39 6.95 0.23
CA VAL A 71 4.17 7.95 -0.51
C VAL A 71 5.47 8.21 0.25
N ASN A 72 6.61 7.84 -0.33
CA ASN A 72 7.92 7.91 0.32
C ASN A 72 7.97 7.17 1.67
N ALA A 73 7.21 6.09 1.79
CA ALA A 73 7.20 5.15 2.90
C ALA A 73 7.38 3.72 2.37
N ASP A 74 7.67 2.78 3.25
CA ASP A 74 7.87 1.39 2.88
C ASP A 74 6.89 0.49 3.63
N ALA A 75 6.24 -0.41 2.94
CA ALA A 75 5.31 -1.35 3.55
C ALA A 75 5.98 -2.30 4.57
N LYS A 76 7.29 -2.56 4.42
CA LYS A 76 8.06 -3.36 5.40
C LYS A 76 8.18 -2.71 6.78
N ASP A 77 7.98 -1.39 6.86
CA ASP A 77 8.07 -0.62 8.11
C ASP A 77 6.72 -0.58 8.85
N LEU A 78 5.66 -1.17 8.27
CA LEU A 78 4.34 -1.28 8.88
C LEU A 78 4.30 -2.46 9.88
N ASP A 79 3.63 -2.24 11.00
CA ASP A 79 3.30 -3.33 11.94
C ASP A 79 2.08 -4.10 11.41
N ALA A 80 2.26 -5.37 11.09
CA ALA A 80 1.19 -6.21 10.55
C ALA A 80 0.03 -6.46 11.54
N ASN A 81 0.26 -6.25 12.84
CA ASN A 81 -0.74 -6.44 13.90
C ASN A 81 -1.46 -5.14 14.29
N ALA A 82 -0.99 -3.99 13.78
CA ALA A 82 -1.57 -2.69 14.04
C ALA A 82 -2.29 -2.13 12.80
N PRO A 83 -3.27 -1.24 12.98
CA PRO A 83 -3.86 -0.53 11.86
C PRO A 83 -2.81 0.27 11.07
N ILE A 84 -2.92 0.23 9.74
CA ILE A 84 -2.09 1.03 8.84
C ILE A 84 -2.28 2.51 9.19
N PRO A 85 -1.21 3.27 9.44
CA PRO A 85 -1.30 4.69 9.77
C PRO A 85 -2.05 5.49 8.71
N THR A 86 -2.62 6.62 9.11
CA THR A 86 -3.22 7.59 8.18
C THR A 86 -2.57 8.95 8.42
N ASP A 87 -1.72 9.37 7.48
CA ASP A 87 -0.99 10.62 7.52
C ASP A 87 -0.60 11.07 6.10
N ARG A 88 0.29 12.07 5.97
CA ARG A 88 0.75 12.58 4.66
C ARG A 88 1.53 11.56 3.82
N ARG A 89 2.03 10.49 4.42
CA ARG A 89 2.80 9.43 3.75
C ARG A 89 2.02 8.12 3.61
N HIS A 90 0.91 8.00 4.34
CA HIS A 90 0.05 6.84 4.38
C HIS A 90 -1.38 7.29 4.09
N LEU A 91 -1.73 7.37 2.81
CA LEU A 91 -3.02 7.86 2.37
C LEU A 91 -4.05 6.73 2.43
N HIS A 92 -5.20 7.01 3.03
CA HIS A 92 -6.29 6.06 3.27
C HIS A 92 -7.45 6.30 2.31
N PHE A 93 -7.96 5.24 1.68
CA PHE A 93 -9.04 5.26 0.70
C PHE A 93 -10.25 4.42 1.16
N GLY A 94 -10.75 4.73 2.35
CA GLY A 94 -11.80 3.99 3.02
C GLY A 94 -13.19 4.08 2.39
N GLY A 95 -13.38 4.82 1.32
CA GLY A 95 -14.63 4.86 0.55
C GLY A 95 -14.65 3.91 -0.65
N GLY A 96 -13.63 3.04 -0.81
CA GLY A 96 -13.51 2.14 -1.96
C GLY A 96 -12.96 2.82 -3.23
N GLN A 97 -12.25 3.95 -3.07
CA GLN A 97 -11.63 4.63 -4.20
C GLN A 97 -10.51 3.78 -4.82
N THR A 98 -10.39 3.86 -6.15
CA THR A 98 -9.41 3.13 -6.95
C THR A 98 -8.42 4.06 -7.65
N GLU A 99 -8.47 5.34 -7.36
CA GLU A 99 -7.54 6.34 -7.89
C GLU A 99 -7.46 7.58 -6.98
N THR A 100 -6.38 8.33 -7.12
CA THR A 100 -6.21 9.62 -6.47
C THR A 100 -5.35 10.54 -7.30
N ARG A 101 -5.48 11.86 -7.09
CA ARG A 101 -4.60 12.86 -7.69
C ARG A 101 -3.59 13.33 -6.66
N LEU A 102 -2.31 13.23 -7.00
CA LEU A 102 -1.21 13.72 -6.18
C LEU A 102 -0.59 14.98 -6.78
N ASP A 103 -0.15 15.86 -5.90
CA ASP A 103 0.71 16.99 -6.22
C ASP A 103 1.94 16.91 -5.32
N LEU A 104 3.07 16.46 -5.88
CA LEU A 104 4.30 16.25 -5.15
C LEU A 104 5.38 17.23 -5.63
N PRO A 105 6.25 17.70 -4.74
CA PRO A 105 7.34 18.60 -5.11
C PRO A 105 8.29 17.93 -6.11
N PRO A 106 9.06 18.71 -6.89
CA PRO A 106 10.09 18.15 -7.75
C PRO A 106 11.07 17.29 -6.96
N GLY A 107 11.38 16.10 -7.50
CA GLY A 107 12.25 15.12 -6.85
C GLY A 107 11.88 13.69 -7.19
N LYS A 108 12.61 12.76 -6.58
CA LYS A 108 12.35 11.33 -6.65
C LYS A 108 11.36 10.92 -5.58
N HIS A 109 10.32 10.19 -5.96
CA HIS A 109 9.29 9.70 -5.02
C HIS A 109 9.04 8.22 -5.24
N THR A 110 8.66 7.53 -4.18
CA THR A 110 8.21 6.15 -4.23
C THR A 110 6.72 6.08 -3.90
N LEU A 111 6.02 5.20 -4.60
CA LEU A 111 4.61 4.89 -4.40
C LEU A 111 4.47 3.38 -4.19
N GLN A 112 3.67 2.96 -3.22
CA GLN A 112 3.40 1.56 -2.97
C GLN A 112 1.98 1.41 -2.41
N LEU A 113 1.22 0.43 -2.90
CA LEU A 113 -0.11 0.13 -2.37
C LEU A 113 -0.02 -0.97 -1.31
N VAL A 114 -0.89 -0.84 -0.31
CA VAL A 114 -1.20 -1.89 0.67
C VAL A 114 -2.72 -2.00 0.74
N LEU A 115 -3.23 -3.23 0.75
CA LEU A 115 -4.65 -3.48 0.97
C LEU A 115 -4.88 -3.65 2.46
N GLY A 116 -5.82 -2.87 3.01
CA GLY A 116 -6.28 -2.95 4.39
C GLY A 116 -7.58 -3.71 4.51
N ASP A 117 -7.74 -4.47 5.58
CA ASP A 117 -8.98 -5.16 5.96
C ASP A 117 -9.98 -4.21 6.64
N ALA A 118 -11.09 -4.74 7.15
CA ALA A 118 -12.11 -3.96 7.85
C ALA A 118 -11.59 -3.09 9.02
N GLU A 119 -10.51 -3.54 9.67
CA GLU A 119 -9.87 -2.88 10.82
C GLU A 119 -8.62 -2.10 10.42
N HIS A 120 -8.37 -1.90 9.11
CA HIS A 120 -7.19 -1.24 8.56
C HIS A 120 -5.89 -2.02 8.77
N LYS A 121 -5.94 -3.31 9.07
CA LYS A 121 -4.78 -4.17 9.21
C LYS A 121 -4.36 -4.78 7.88
N ILE A 122 -3.11 -5.17 7.79
CA ILE A 122 -2.57 -5.90 6.64
C ILE A 122 -3.10 -7.34 6.66
N PHE A 123 -3.49 -7.84 5.50
CA PHE A 123 -3.93 -9.24 5.31
C PHE A 123 -2.77 -10.24 5.54
N GLU A 124 -3.12 -11.52 5.76
CA GLU A 124 -2.17 -12.63 5.75
C GLU A 124 -2.61 -13.70 4.72
N PRO A 125 -1.85 -13.95 3.65
CA PRO A 125 -0.61 -13.26 3.27
C PRO A 125 -0.84 -11.78 2.92
N ALA A 126 0.20 -10.95 3.11
CA ALA A 126 0.13 -9.51 2.89
C ALA A 126 -0.14 -9.18 1.41
N VAL A 127 -1.18 -8.38 1.15
CA VAL A 127 -1.55 -7.93 -0.20
C VAL A 127 -0.93 -6.55 -0.45
N ILE A 128 0.27 -6.55 -1.01
CA ILE A 128 1.12 -5.36 -1.20
C ILE A 128 1.59 -5.30 -2.64
N SER A 129 1.58 -4.11 -3.24
CA SER A 129 2.07 -3.91 -4.61
C SER A 129 3.59 -3.88 -4.70
N GLN A 130 4.12 -4.06 -5.91
CA GLN A 130 5.47 -3.61 -6.22
C GLN A 130 5.59 -2.10 -5.97
N LYS A 131 6.79 -1.68 -5.55
CA LYS A 131 7.10 -0.27 -5.35
C LYS A 131 7.37 0.38 -6.71
N VAL A 132 6.72 1.49 -6.98
CA VAL A 132 6.91 2.32 -8.17
C VAL A 132 7.71 3.55 -7.77
N THR A 133 8.78 3.83 -8.51
CA THR A 133 9.60 5.03 -8.33
C THR A 133 9.33 6.00 -9.47
N ILE A 134 9.00 7.23 -9.16
CA ILE A 134 8.77 8.29 -10.15
C ILE A 134 9.73 9.45 -9.91
N THR A 135 9.87 10.32 -10.92
CA THR A 135 10.57 11.60 -10.78
C THR A 135 9.64 12.72 -11.18
N VAL A 136 9.23 13.53 -10.21
CA VAL A 136 8.52 14.80 -10.48
C VAL A 136 9.55 15.83 -10.92
N VAL A 137 9.31 16.46 -12.07
CA VAL A 137 10.22 17.44 -12.66
C VAL A 137 9.60 18.83 -12.60
N ASP A 138 10.43 19.84 -12.30
CA ASP A 138 10.00 21.22 -12.37
C ASP A 138 9.65 21.56 -13.84
N PRO A 139 8.46 22.15 -14.10
CA PRO A 139 8.07 22.59 -15.44
C PRO A 139 9.09 23.53 -16.11
N LYS A 140 9.85 24.27 -15.30
CA LYS A 140 10.89 25.21 -15.77
C LYS A 140 12.22 24.53 -16.14
N THR A 141 12.40 23.25 -15.79
CA THR A 141 13.63 22.53 -16.12
C THR A 141 13.62 22.09 -17.57
N PRO A 142 14.56 22.55 -18.45
CA PRO A 142 14.63 22.14 -19.84
C PRO A 142 14.77 20.62 -19.95
N ARG A 143 13.99 19.98 -20.85
CA ARG A 143 14.17 18.56 -21.18
C ARG A 143 15.59 18.35 -21.68
N ARG A 144 16.42 17.57 -20.95
CA ARG A 144 17.70 17.10 -21.52
C ARG A 144 17.40 16.38 -22.84
N PRO A 145 18.02 16.78 -23.96
CA PRO A 145 17.84 16.09 -25.23
C PRO A 145 18.21 14.60 -25.05
N LYS A 146 17.40 13.68 -25.56
CA LYS A 146 17.79 12.28 -25.64
C LYS A 146 19.10 12.20 -26.40
N ALA A 147 20.16 11.67 -25.76
CA ALA A 147 21.43 11.42 -26.45
C ALA A 147 21.16 10.64 -27.73
N ARG A 148 21.49 11.24 -28.89
CA ARG A 148 21.37 10.60 -30.20
C ARG A 148 22.25 9.33 -30.16
N ARG A 149 21.64 8.15 -30.18
CA ARG A 149 22.39 6.91 -30.39
C ARG A 149 23.24 7.06 -31.63
N LYS A 150 24.56 7.05 -31.47
CA LYS A 150 25.47 6.97 -32.61
C LYS A 150 25.14 5.68 -33.38
N PRO A 151 24.99 5.73 -34.71
CA PRO A 151 24.83 4.51 -35.48
C PRO A 151 26.06 3.62 -35.28
N ALA A 152 25.82 2.31 -35.11
CA ALA A 152 26.90 1.34 -35.06
C ALA A 152 27.69 1.43 -36.41
N ARG A 153 29.01 1.64 -36.33
CA ARG A 153 29.87 1.51 -37.48
C ARG A 153 29.86 0.03 -37.91
N SER A 154 29.30 -0.25 -39.07
CA SER A 154 29.50 -1.53 -39.77
C SER A 154 30.97 -1.66 -40.15
N ARG A 155 31.58 -2.78 -39.79
CA ARG A 155 32.85 -3.25 -40.33
C ARG A 155 32.58 -4.03 -41.60
#